data_90169ecef7564e13e6f123a80d2d6f96
#
_entry.id   90169ecef7564e13e6f123a80d2d6f96
#
_cell.length_a   1.000
_cell.length_b   1.000
_cell.length_c   1.000
_cell.angle_alpha   90.00
_cell.angle_beta   90.00
_cell.angle_gamma   90.00
#
_symmetry.space_group_name_H-M   'P 1'
#
loop_
_entity.id
_entity.type
_entity.pdbx_description
1 polymer ?
#
loop_
_entity_poly.entity_id
_entity_poly.type
_entity_poly.pdbx_seq_one_letter_code
_entity_poly.pdbx_strand_id
1 'polypeptide(L)'
;MGILVNDNKVVTFTSETEQLVNTSLDANPNHHKLNDLIVHAVFKRLYSRQGGDGNPLIYALKGQKGFSITIKECGKFNKNISTILDLLMQEKEYEVILTMPSSHKIVERFAKKIARRTSNECILLNNIFTKKTFSEVYADLKSIPLTPKNKKEVIALRRSLEKELHRNPNKIFSMKEVATKDRMFIRPLKINPTHVDKIVQIKGKSILLVDDLLASGTTLMSANNLLKDLKISDNIEAICLLGKLG
;
A
#
# COMPACT_ATOMS: atom_id res chain seq x y z
N MET A 1 -22.02 -3.33 -6.97
CA MET A 1 -22.04 -2.29 -5.92
C MET A 1 -20.79 -1.42 -6.06
N GLY A 2 -20.94 -0.10 -5.99
CA GLY A 2 -19.83 0.84 -6.24
C GLY A 2 -19.97 2.14 -5.44
N ILE A 3 -19.34 3.20 -5.95
CA ILE A 3 -19.43 4.53 -5.38
C ILE A 3 -19.84 5.56 -6.42
N LEU A 4 -20.58 6.56 -5.99
CA LEU A 4 -20.87 7.80 -6.73
C LEU A 4 -20.14 8.96 -6.05
N VAL A 5 -19.83 9.98 -6.85
CA VAL A 5 -19.20 11.21 -6.39
C VAL A 5 -20.03 12.35 -6.96
N ASN A 6 -20.59 13.21 -6.11
CA ASN A 6 -21.34 14.39 -6.53
C ASN A 6 -20.40 15.58 -6.83
N ASP A 7 -20.96 16.68 -7.32
CA ASP A 7 -20.22 17.91 -7.67
C ASP A 7 -19.46 18.51 -6.48
N ASN A 8 -19.95 18.30 -5.26
CA ASN A 8 -19.30 18.72 -4.02
C ASN A 8 -18.22 17.73 -3.54
N LYS A 9 -17.83 16.74 -4.36
CA LYS A 9 -16.86 15.69 -4.06
C LYS A 9 -17.23 14.84 -2.82
N VAL A 10 -18.51 14.70 -2.54
CA VAL A 10 -19.01 13.79 -1.50
C VAL A 10 -19.15 12.40 -2.09
N VAL A 11 -18.51 11.42 -1.45
CA VAL A 11 -18.56 10.03 -1.85
C VAL A 11 -19.75 9.35 -1.16
N THR A 12 -20.58 8.67 -1.96
CA THR A 12 -21.71 7.87 -1.49
C THR A 12 -21.62 6.46 -2.03
N PHE A 13 -22.11 5.50 -1.26
CA PHE A 13 -22.22 4.12 -1.68
C PHE A 13 -23.47 3.93 -2.57
N THR A 14 -23.33 3.12 -3.61
CA THR A 14 -24.45 2.72 -4.47
C THR A 14 -24.49 1.21 -4.69
N SER A 15 -25.69 0.64 -4.71
CA SER A 15 -25.92 -0.75 -5.10
C SER A 15 -26.21 -0.91 -6.59
N GLU A 16 -26.51 0.18 -7.31
CA GLU A 16 -27.01 0.16 -8.68
C GLU A 16 -25.91 0.04 -9.74
N THR A 17 -24.73 0.56 -9.45
CA THR A 17 -23.62 0.59 -10.42
C THR A 17 -22.30 0.17 -9.79
N GLU A 18 -21.41 -0.38 -10.62
CA GLU A 18 -20.02 -0.71 -10.27
C GLU A 18 -19.09 0.37 -10.81
N GLN A 19 -19.20 1.58 -10.26
CA GLN A 19 -18.32 2.68 -10.67
C GLN A 19 -17.19 2.90 -9.67
N LEU A 20 -15.98 3.18 -10.18
CA LEU A 20 -14.77 3.56 -9.46
C LEU A 20 -14.22 2.50 -8.48
N VAL A 21 -15.10 1.77 -7.80
CA VAL A 21 -14.77 0.68 -6.88
C VAL A 21 -15.88 -0.37 -6.98
N ASN A 22 -15.52 -1.64 -7.09
CA ASN A 22 -16.48 -2.72 -6.86
C ASN A 22 -16.37 -3.18 -5.39
N THR A 23 -17.47 -3.07 -4.66
CA THR A 23 -17.56 -3.42 -3.23
C THR A 23 -18.44 -4.65 -2.97
N SER A 24 -18.91 -5.35 -4.04
CA SER A 24 -19.72 -6.56 -3.89
C SER A 24 -18.92 -7.71 -3.26
N LEU A 25 -19.59 -8.62 -2.56
CA LEU A 25 -18.96 -9.79 -1.96
C LEU A 25 -18.52 -10.80 -3.04
N ASP A 26 -19.31 -10.94 -4.12
CA ASP A 26 -19.04 -11.89 -5.20
C ASP A 26 -17.76 -11.57 -6.00
N ALA A 27 -17.38 -10.29 -6.04
CA ALA A 27 -16.20 -9.82 -6.77
C ALA A 27 -14.98 -9.59 -5.88
N ASN A 28 -15.08 -9.86 -4.58
CA ASN A 28 -14.06 -9.58 -3.59
C ASN A 28 -13.94 -10.71 -2.54
N PRO A 29 -12.75 -10.97 -1.97
CA PRO A 29 -11.50 -10.22 -2.21
C PRO A 29 -10.89 -10.46 -3.59
N ASN A 30 -10.09 -9.50 -4.06
CA ASN A 30 -9.26 -9.68 -5.25
C ASN A 30 -7.84 -10.08 -4.85
N HIS A 31 -7.27 -11.02 -5.59
CA HIS A 31 -5.91 -11.50 -5.36
C HIS A 31 -4.99 -11.06 -6.50
N HIS A 32 -3.83 -10.56 -6.14
CA HIS A 32 -2.80 -10.10 -7.08
C HIS A 32 -1.48 -10.76 -6.73
N LYS A 33 -0.66 -11.04 -7.73
CA LYS A 33 0.69 -11.56 -7.55
C LYS A 33 1.69 -10.53 -8.01
N LEU A 34 2.54 -10.06 -7.11
CA LEU A 34 3.67 -9.18 -7.36
C LEU A 34 4.96 -9.97 -7.17
N ASN A 35 5.51 -10.52 -8.26
CA ASN A 35 6.58 -11.52 -8.20
C ASN A 35 6.19 -12.70 -7.30
N ASP A 36 6.80 -12.79 -6.13
CA ASP A 36 6.54 -13.82 -5.11
C ASP A 36 5.59 -13.35 -3.98
N LEU A 37 5.23 -12.06 -3.93
CA LEU A 37 4.32 -11.51 -2.94
C LEU A 37 2.86 -11.64 -3.39
N ILE A 38 2.05 -12.34 -2.59
CA ILE A 38 0.59 -12.38 -2.77
C ILE A 38 -0.01 -11.15 -2.09
N VAL A 39 -0.84 -10.42 -2.81
CA VAL A 39 -1.54 -9.22 -2.29
C VAL A 39 -3.04 -9.40 -2.42
N HIS A 40 -3.73 -9.31 -1.28
CA HIS A 40 -5.18 -9.34 -1.20
C HIS A 40 -5.71 -7.90 -1.24
N ALA A 41 -6.69 -7.63 -2.07
CA ALA A 41 -7.41 -6.35 -2.05
C ALA A 41 -8.84 -6.59 -1.57
N VAL A 42 -9.24 -5.88 -0.50
CA VAL A 42 -10.60 -6.00 0.05
C VAL A 42 -11.62 -5.58 -0.99
N PHE A 43 -11.38 -4.48 -1.70
CA PHE A 43 -12.24 -4.03 -2.77
C PHE A 43 -11.46 -3.87 -4.08
N LYS A 44 -12.09 -4.29 -5.17
CA LYS A 44 -11.58 -4.10 -6.52
C LYS A 44 -11.71 -2.64 -6.93
N ARG A 45 -10.57 -2.01 -7.21
CA ARG A 45 -10.54 -0.69 -7.81
C ARG A 45 -10.85 -0.80 -9.31
N LEU A 46 -11.77 0.03 -9.79
CA LEU A 46 -12.08 0.16 -11.22
C LEU A 46 -11.40 1.42 -11.77
N TYR A 47 -11.05 1.41 -13.06
CA TYR A 47 -10.49 2.59 -13.70
C TYR A 47 -11.54 3.67 -13.88
N SER A 48 -11.19 4.91 -13.57
CA SER A 48 -11.92 6.06 -14.08
C SER A 48 -11.26 6.53 -15.38
N ARG A 49 -12.07 7.01 -16.32
CA ARG A 49 -11.58 7.62 -17.57
C ARG A 49 -10.71 8.87 -17.33
N GLN A 50 -10.70 9.41 -16.12
CA GLN A 50 -10.00 10.65 -15.75
C GLN A 50 -8.53 10.46 -15.35
N GLY A 51 -7.97 9.28 -15.48
CA GLY A 51 -6.55 9.01 -15.27
C GLY A 51 -6.01 9.24 -13.83
N GLY A 52 -4.89 8.62 -13.50
CA GLY A 52 -4.16 8.81 -12.25
C GLY A 52 -4.29 7.69 -11.23
N ASP A 53 -3.31 7.59 -10.32
CA ASP A 53 -3.21 6.56 -9.27
C ASP A 53 -4.23 6.74 -8.13
N GLY A 54 -5.02 7.82 -8.17
CA GLY A 54 -5.92 8.18 -7.10
C GLY A 54 -7.29 7.52 -7.23
N ASN A 55 -7.96 7.35 -6.08
CA ASN A 55 -9.32 6.89 -6.02
C ASN A 55 -10.14 7.82 -5.09
N PRO A 56 -11.32 8.30 -5.51
CA PRO A 56 -12.17 9.19 -4.71
C PRO A 56 -12.46 8.65 -3.31
N LEU A 57 -12.68 7.33 -3.15
CA LEU A 57 -12.92 6.73 -1.85
C LEU A 57 -11.72 6.91 -0.91
N ILE A 58 -10.50 6.62 -1.39
CA ILE A 58 -9.28 6.80 -0.59
C ILE A 58 -9.07 8.28 -0.26
N TYR A 59 -9.32 9.19 -1.20
CA TYR A 59 -9.24 10.63 -0.92
C TYR A 59 -10.24 11.06 0.14
N ALA A 60 -11.49 10.60 0.06
CA ALA A 60 -12.52 10.91 1.03
C ALA A 60 -12.20 10.36 2.43
N LEU A 61 -11.73 9.10 2.51
CA LEU A 61 -11.31 8.48 3.76
C LEU A 61 -10.08 9.17 4.40
N LYS A 62 -9.25 9.82 3.57
CA LYS A 62 -8.09 10.60 4.00
C LYS A 62 -8.37 12.10 4.19
N GLY A 63 -9.57 12.59 3.84
CA GLY A 63 -9.90 14.02 3.82
C GLY A 63 -9.01 14.81 2.86
N GLN A 64 -8.69 14.25 1.69
CA GLN A 64 -7.76 14.84 0.71
C GLN A 64 -8.47 15.36 -0.54
N LYS A 65 -7.88 16.36 -1.20
CA LYS A 65 -8.35 16.94 -2.49
C LYS A 65 -9.80 17.44 -2.46
N GLY A 66 -10.29 17.80 -1.27
CA GLY A 66 -11.67 18.24 -1.07
C GLY A 66 -12.71 17.12 -1.08
N PHE A 67 -12.30 15.85 -1.19
CA PHE A 67 -13.25 14.74 -1.08
C PHE A 67 -13.64 14.49 0.36
N SER A 68 -14.92 14.13 0.56
CA SER A 68 -15.47 13.77 1.85
C SER A 68 -16.39 12.55 1.76
N ILE A 69 -16.65 11.93 2.91
CA ILE A 69 -17.58 10.81 3.05
C ILE A 69 -18.24 10.91 4.43
N THR A 70 -19.55 10.68 4.51
CA THR A 70 -20.26 10.72 5.78
C THR A 70 -20.03 9.46 6.61
N ILE A 71 -20.23 9.56 7.93
CA ILE A 71 -20.14 8.41 8.86
C ILE A 71 -21.13 7.30 8.45
N LYS A 72 -22.33 7.69 8.01
CA LYS A 72 -23.38 6.77 7.53
C LYS A 72 -22.86 5.96 6.32
N GLU A 73 -22.24 6.62 5.35
CA GLU A 73 -21.67 5.95 4.18
C GLU A 73 -20.47 5.06 4.56
N CYS A 74 -19.61 5.53 5.46
CA CYS A 74 -18.54 4.69 6.01
C CYS A 74 -19.09 3.41 6.66
N GLY A 75 -20.25 3.48 7.33
CA GLY A 75 -20.93 2.32 7.92
C GLY A 75 -21.30 1.26 6.89
N LYS A 76 -21.81 1.68 5.70
CA LYS A 76 -22.15 0.75 4.61
C LYS A 76 -20.91 -0.01 4.11
N PHE A 77 -19.81 0.70 3.84
CA PHE A 77 -18.54 0.06 3.45
C PHE A 77 -18.02 -0.89 4.53
N ASN A 78 -18.15 -0.49 5.79
CA ASN A 78 -17.61 -1.24 6.92
C ASN A 78 -18.24 -2.63 7.06
N LYS A 79 -19.51 -2.79 6.69
CA LYS A 79 -20.19 -4.09 6.68
C LYS A 79 -19.50 -5.04 5.69
N ASN A 80 -19.34 -4.62 4.43
CA ASN A 80 -18.72 -5.44 3.38
C ASN A 80 -17.25 -5.72 3.68
N ILE A 81 -16.48 -4.71 4.17
CA ILE A 81 -15.10 -4.92 4.62
C ILE A 81 -15.05 -6.00 5.70
N SER A 82 -15.96 -5.98 6.68
CA SER A 82 -15.97 -6.97 7.75
C SER A 82 -16.19 -8.38 7.22
N THR A 83 -17.19 -8.58 6.38
CA THR A 83 -17.49 -9.90 5.80
C THR A 83 -16.32 -10.43 4.96
N ILE A 84 -15.71 -9.58 4.12
CA ILE A 84 -14.56 -9.98 3.30
C ILE A 84 -13.34 -10.33 4.17
N LEU A 85 -13.09 -9.56 5.23
CA LEU A 85 -12.00 -9.86 6.17
C LEU A 85 -12.27 -11.15 6.96
N ASP A 86 -13.52 -11.40 7.35
CA ASP A 86 -13.87 -12.64 8.02
C ASP A 86 -13.58 -13.86 7.13
N LEU A 87 -13.93 -13.79 5.84
CA LEU A 87 -13.60 -14.84 4.85
C LEU A 87 -12.07 -15.02 4.69
N LEU A 88 -11.33 -13.93 4.51
CA LEU A 88 -9.87 -14.00 4.31
C LEU A 88 -9.14 -14.56 5.54
N MET A 89 -9.58 -14.22 6.75
CA MET A 89 -8.92 -14.64 7.99
C MET A 89 -9.35 -16.04 8.45
N GLN A 90 -10.40 -16.64 7.88
CA GLN A 90 -10.76 -18.04 8.12
C GLN A 90 -9.77 -19.01 7.47
N GLU A 91 -9.18 -18.61 6.35
CA GLU A 91 -8.28 -19.47 5.55
C GLU A 91 -6.80 -19.28 5.90
N LYS A 92 -6.45 -18.23 6.64
CA LYS A 92 -5.05 -17.80 6.84
C LYS A 92 -4.80 -17.31 8.25
N GLU A 93 -3.68 -17.78 8.80
CA GLU A 93 -3.17 -17.31 10.08
C GLU A 93 -1.90 -16.48 9.90
N TYR A 94 -1.91 -15.29 10.48
CA TYR A 94 -0.75 -14.42 10.53
C TYR A 94 -0.34 -14.17 11.98
N GLU A 95 0.93 -14.36 12.27
CA GLU A 95 1.51 -14.11 13.59
C GLU A 95 1.86 -12.63 13.78
N VAL A 96 2.11 -11.91 12.67
CA VAL A 96 2.55 -10.51 12.70
C VAL A 96 1.84 -9.70 11.63
N ILE A 97 1.38 -8.53 12.00
CA ILE A 97 0.81 -7.52 11.10
C ILE A 97 1.73 -6.30 11.12
N LEU A 98 2.23 -5.89 9.94
CA LEU A 98 3.07 -4.70 9.77
C LEU A 98 2.34 -3.66 8.91
N THR A 99 2.23 -2.43 9.41
CA THR A 99 1.61 -1.33 8.63
C THR A 99 2.62 -0.63 7.73
N MET A 100 2.19 -0.30 6.50
CA MET A 100 2.97 0.56 5.61
C MET A 100 2.96 2.01 6.11
N PRO A 101 4.05 2.78 5.85
CA PRO A 101 4.13 4.18 6.27
C PRO A 101 3.06 5.01 5.56
N SER A 102 2.14 5.56 6.30
CA SER A 102 1.07 6.45 5.82
C SER A 102 1.02 7.74 6.62
N SER A 103 0.72 8.86 5.96
CA SER A 103 0.45 10.15 6.62
C SER A 103 -0.91 10.20 7.30
N HIS A 104 -1.74 9.17 7.12
CA HIS A 104 -3.11 9.09 7.64
C HIS A 104 -3.33 7.82 8.45
N LYS A 105 -4.16 7.92 9.49
CA LYS A 105 -4.48 6.79 10.39
C LYS A 105 -5.32 5.67 9.76
N ILE A 106 -5.62 5.75 8.44
CA ILE A 106 -6.47 4.75 7.78
C ILE A 106 -5.82 3.36 7.78
N VAL A 107 -4.52 3.28 7.49
CA VAL A 107 -3.77 2.00 7.47
C VAL A 107 -3.75 1.38 8.87
N GLU A 108 -3.48 2.17 9.90
CA GLU A 108 -3.48 1.69 11.29
C GLU A 108 -4.87 1.21 11.73
N ARG A 109 -5.93 1.95 11.37
CA ARG A 109 -7.32 1.55 11.69
C ARG A 109 -7.69 0.26 10.96
N PHE A 110 -7.27 0.14 9.71
CA PHE A 110 -7.50 -1.06 8.92
C PHE A 110 -6.73 -2.26 9.49
N ALA A 111 -5.46 -2.09 9.84
CA ALA A 111 -4.65 -3.12 10.48
C ALA A 111 -5.24 -3.57 11.83
N LYS A 112 -5.70 -2.64 12.68
CA LYS A 112 -6.42 -2.98 13.93
C LYS A 112 -7.70 -3.77 13.69
N LYS A 113 -8.41 -3.50 12.58
CA LYS A 113 -9.62 -4.24 12.22
C LYS A 113 -9.29 -5.68 11.78
N ILE A 114 -8.14 -5.88 11.11
CA ILE A 114 -7.62 -7.19 10.74
C ILE A 114 -7.17 -7.93 12.00
N ALA A 115 -6.34 -7.30 12.85
CA ALA A 115 -5.80 -7.92 14.07
C ALA A 115 -6.88 -8.47 15.04
N ARG A 116 -8.07 -7.87 15.03
CA ARG A 116 -9.22 -8.39 15.82
C ARG A 116 -9.81 -9.69 15.28
N ARG A 117 -9.34 -10.16 14.11
CA ARG A 117 -9.81 -11.37 13.42
C ARG A 117 -8.74 -12.45 13.34
N THR A 118 -7.54 -12.13 13.72
CA THR A 118 -6.45 -13.08 13.89
C THR A 118 -6.44 -13.63 15.32
N SER A 119 -5.54 -14.56 15.62
CA SER A 119 -5.36 -15.09 16.98
C SER A 119 -5.00 -13.95 17.96
N ASN A 120 -5.31 -14.16 19.25
CA ASN A 120 -4.95 -13.21 20.31
C ASN A 120 -3.44 -12.99 20.48
N GLU A 121 -2.63 -13.88 19.91
CA GLU A 121 -1.17 -13.81 19.93
C GLU A 121 -0.59 -13.00 18.76
N CYS A 122 -1.43 -12.56 17.83
CA CYS A 122 -0.97 -11.80 16.68
C CYS A 122 -0.40 -10.43 17.09
N ILE A 123 0.84 -10.19 16.69
CA ILE A 123 1.59 -8.97 17.02
C ILE A 123 1.31 -7.90 15.97
N LEU A 124 0.67 -6.80 16.35
CA LEU A 124 0.49 -5.62 15.49
C LEU A 124 1.61 -4.60 15.73
N LEU A 125 2.45 -4.38 14.72
CA LEU A 125 3.53 -3.41 14.76
C LEU A 125 3.32 -2.28 13.74
N ASN A 126 3.27 -1.06 14.24
CA ASN A 126 3.24 0.14 13.42
C ASN A 126 4.64 0.77 13.36
N ASN A 127 4.89 1.60 12.33
CA ASN A 127 6.11 2.39 12.17
C ASN A 127 7.43 1.58 12.06
N ILE A 128 7.34 0.29 11.72
CA ILE A 128 8.52 -0.54 11.44
C ILE A 128 9.26 -0.02 10.20
N PHE A 129 8.53 0.43 9.21
CA PHE A 129 9.08 1.04 8.01
C PHE A 129 8.99 2.56 8.05
N THR A 130 10.02 3.23 7.54
CA THR A 130 10.02 4.66 7.27
C THR A 130 10.36 4.91 5.81
N LYS A 131 9.89 6.04 5.28
CA LYS A 131 10.25 6.47 3.93
C LYS A 131 11.68 7.00 3.92
N LYS A 132 12.42 6.65 2.88
CA LYS A 132 13.74 7.22 2.60
C LYS A 132 13.64 8.68 2.21
N THR A 133 14.74 9.41 2.38
CA THR A 133 14.94 10.74 1.82
C THR A 133 15.33 10.66 0.33
N PHE A 134 15.35 11.81 -0.37
CA PHE A 134 15.83 11.87 -1.75
C PHE A 134 17.28 11.40 -1.88
N SER A 135 18.15 11.79 -0.96
CA SER A 135 19.55 11.37 -0.97
C SER A 135 19.71 9.86 -0.83
N GLU A 136 18.94 9.22 0.06
CA GLU A 136 18.99 7.78 0.26
C GLU A 136 18.46 7.01 -0.96
N VAL A 137 17.34 7.46 -1.54
CA VAL A 137 16.78 6.84 -2.77
C VAL A 137 17.75 7.02 -3.95
N TYR A 138 18.37 8.18 -4.08
CA TYR A 138 19.33 8.46 -5.15
C TYR A 138 20.61 7.62 -5.01
N ALA A 139 21.08 7.41 -3.78
CA ALA A 139 22.21 6.52 -3.50
C ALA A 139 21.91 5.07 -3.91
N ASP A 140 20.73 4.56 -3.55
CA ASP A 140 20.29 3.22 -4.00
C ASP A 140 20.23 3.15 -5.54
N LEU A 141 19.66 4.16 -6.17
CA LEU A 141 19.54 4.20 -7.62
C LEU A 141 20.90 4.22 -8.31
N LYS A 142 21.89 4.90 -7.72
CA LYS A 142 23.29 4.87 -8.20
C LYS A 142 23.93 3.48 -8.09
N SER A 143 23.55 2.69 -7.10
CA SER A 143 24.09 1.34 -6.89
C SER A 143 23.53 0.30 -7.88
N ILE A 144 22.45 0.61 -8.61
CA ILE A 144 21.86 -0.31 -9.59
C ILE A 144 22.84 -0.55 -10.74
N PRO A 145 23.26 -1.79 -11.03
CA PRO A 145 24.08 -2.11 -12.17
C PRO A 145 23.37 -1.75 -13.49
N LEU A 146 24.09 -1.06 -14.37
CA LEU A 146 23.55 -0.71 -15.68
C LEU A 146 23.70 -1.89 -16.65
N THR A 147 22.58 -2.36 -17.15
CA THR A 147 22.51 -3.41 -18.17
C THR A 147 21.92 -2.85 -19.47
N PRO A 148 22.09 -3.51 -20.63
CA PRO A 148 21.43 -3.06 -21.86
C PRO A 148 19.92 -2.87 -21.74
N LYS A 149 19.26 -3.64 -20.84
CA LYS A 149 17.82 -3.61 -20.63
C LYS A 149 17.32 -2.44 -19.78
N ASN A 150 18.15 -1.91 -18.86
CA ASN A 150 17.71 -0.89 -17.89
C ASN A 150 18.48 0.44 -18.00
N LYS A 151 19.57 0.48 -18.76
CA LYS A 151 20.50 1.62 -18.81
C LYS A 151 19.80 2.94 -19.14
N LYS A 152 18.93 2.95 -20.15
CA LYS A 152 18.23 4.14 -20.61
C LYS A 152 17.31 4.71 -19.53
N GLU A 153 16.49 3.84 -18.94
CA GLU A 153 15.49 4.19 -17.91
C GLU A 153 16.17 4.65 -16.62
N VAL A 154 17.16 3.89 -16.14
CA VAL A 154 17.88 4.21 -14.89
C VAL A 154 18.64 5.54 -15.03
N ILE A 155 19.31 5.81 -16.16
CA ILE A 155 20.00 7.08 -16.37
C ILE A 155 19.01 8.24 -16.45
N ALA A 156 17.90 8.08 -17.18
CA ALA A 156 16.85 9.10 -17.26
C ALA A 156 16.27 9.40 -15.86
N LEU A 157 16.01 8.37 -15.08
CA LEU A 157 15.50 8.49 -13.72
C LEU A 157 16.50 9.19 -12.78
N ARG A 158 17.80 8.84 -12.85
CA ARG A 158 18.87 9.54 -12.10
C ARG A 158 18.86 11.04 -12.40
N ARG A 159 18.82 11.41 -13.67
CA ARG A 159 18.77 12.83 -14.10
C ARG A 159 17.51 13.55 -13.62
N SER A 160 16.36 12.87 -13.65
CA SER A 160 15.09 13.48 -13.20
C SER A 160 15.08 13.78 -11.70
N LEU A 161 15.69 12.92 -10.88
CA LEU A 161 15.77 13.09 -9.43
C LEU A 161 16.89 14.03 -8.99
N GLU A 162 17.92 14.22 -9.80
CA GLU A 162 19.11 15.02 -9.46
C GLU A 162 18.77 16.48 -9.15
N LYS A 163 17.82 17.07 -9.89
CA LYS A 163 17.39 18.46 -9.65
C LYS A 163 16.79 18.65 -8.26
N GLU A 164 15.94 17.72 -7.82
CA GLU A 164 15.32 17.80 -6.49
C GLU A 164 16.33 17.43 -5.39
N LEU A 165 17.24 16.50 -5.66
CA LEU A 165 18.33 16.15 -4.76
C LEU A 165 19.19 17.38 -4.41
N HIS A 166 19.56 18.21 -5.39
CA HIS A 166 20.35 19.42 -5.14
C HIS A 166 19.59 20.48 -4.33
N ARG A 167 18.26 20.55 -4.49
CA ARG A 167 17.43 21.52 -3.76
C ARG A 167 17.14 21.08 -2.34
N ASN A 168 16.76 19.81 -2.17
CA ASN A 168 16.18 19.27 -0.92
C ASN A 168 16.63 17.83 -0.67
N PRO A 169 17.92 17.54 -0.38
CA PRO A 169 18.41 16.16 -0.24
C PRO A 169 17.73 15.38 0.90
N ASN A 170 17.36 16.08 1.96
CA ASN A 170 16.73 15.48 3.16
C ASN A 170 15.19 15.43 3.09
N LYS A 171 14.58 15.94 2.02
CA LYS A 171 13.13 15.82 1.82
C LYS A 171 12.73 14.35 1.74
N ILE A 172 11.64 13.99 2.43
CA ILE A 172 11.07 12.65 2.36
C ILE A 172 10.62 12.36 0.93
N PHE A 173 11.11 11.24 0.39
CA PHE A 173 10.80 10.83 -0.97
C PHE A 173 9.32 10.41 -1.12
N SER A 174 8.73 10.81 -2.24
CA SER A 174 7.36 10.46 -2.61
C SER A 174 7.32 9.74 -3.95
N MET A 175 6.66 8.57 -4.01
CA MET A 175 6.45 7.83 -5.27
C MET A 175 5.67 8.62 -6.33
N LYS A 176 4.97 9.70 -5.96
CA LYS A 176 4.29 10.60 -6.90
C LYS A 176 5.25 11.35 -7.82
N GLU A 177 6.51 11.46 -7.42
CA GLU A 177 7.56 12.15 -8.17
C GLU A 177 8.19 11.27 -9.26
N VAL A 178 7.79 10.00 -9.33
CA VAL A 178 8.30 9.02 -10.29
C VAL A 178 7.17 8.48 -11.15
N ALA A 179 7.37 8.47 -12.46
CA ALA A 179 6.44 7.88 -13.40
C ALA A 179 6.22 6.38 -13.07
N THR A 180 4.99 5.88 -13.23
CA THR A 180 4.62 4.52 -12.81
C THR A 180 5.53 3.45 -13.38
N LYS A 181 5.93 3.58 -14.65
CA LYS A 181 6.82 2.64 -15.35
C LYS A 181 8.22 2.55 -14.74
N ASP A 182 8.71 3.63 -14.10
CA ASP A 182 10.06 3.71 -13.56
C ASP A 182 10.14 3.37 -12.07
N ARG A 183 8.98 3.19 -11.41
CA ARG A 183 8.88 2.89 -9.97
C ARG A 183 9.52 1.56 -9.58
N MET A 184 9.65 0.63 -10.50
CA MET A 184 10.30 -0.67 -10.27
C MET A 184 11.78 -0.54 -9.87
N PHE A 185 12.44 0.57 -10.21
CA PHE A 185 13.84 0.84 -9.85
C PHE A 185 13.99 1.53 -8.48
N ILE A 186 12.87 1.89 -7.83
CA ILE A 186 12.88 2.66 -6.58
C ILE A 186 12.66 1.76 -5.37
N ARG A 187 13.51 1.93 -4.35
CA ARG A 187 13.35 1.31 -3.02
C ARG A 187 13.02 2.40 -2.00
N PRO A 188 11.74 2.76 -1.84
CA PRO A 188 11.35 3.96 -1.09
C PRO A 188 11.36 3.79 0.42
N LEU A 189 11.59 2.58 0.93
CA LEU A 189 11.50 2.25 2.35
C LEU A 189 12.84 1.84 2.96
N LYS A 190 12.95 2.10 4.25
CA LYS A 190 13.98 1.55 5.15
C LYS A 190 13.34 1.11 6.46
N ILE A 191 14.04 0.26 7.21
CA ILE A 191 13.66 -0.05 8.59
C ILE A 191 13.83 1.20 9.46
N ASN A 192 12.88 1.44 10.32
CA ASN A 192 12.97 2.49 11.33
C ASN A 192 14.07 2.12 12.35
N PRO A 193 15.13 2.92 12.51
CA PRO A 193 16.22 2.60 13.42
C PRO A 193 15.77 2.38 14.86
N THR A 194 14.70 3.05 15.30
CA THR A 194 14.17 2.91 16.66
C THR A 194 13.38 1.61 16.91
N HIS A 195 13.21 0.78 15.87
CA HIS A 195 12.41 -0.44 15.92
C HIS A 195 13.19 -1.68 15.47
N VAL A 196 14.51 -1.61 15.40
CA VAL A 196 15.37 -2.73 14.97
C VAL A 196 15.16 -3.95 15.87
N ASP A 197 15.08 -3.78 17.18
CA ASP A 197 14.85 -4.88 18.11
C ASP A 197 13.52 -5.60 17.87
N LYS A 198 12.47 -4.85 17.51
CA LYS A 198 11.15 -5.43 17.19
C LYS A 198 11.19 -6.27 15.94
N ILE A 199 11.98 -5.88 14.94
CA ILE A 199 12.15 -6.65 13.70
C ILE A 199 12.84 -7.98 13.99
N VAL A 200 13.83 -8.01 14.87
CA VAL A 200 14.51 -9.26 15.25
C VAL A 200 13.56 -10.21 15.98
N GLN A 201 12.67 -9.69 16.83
CA GLN A 201 11.69 -10.48 17.59
C GLN A 201 10.64 -11.20 16.72
N ILE A 202 10.41 -10.73 15.50
CA ILE A 202 9.43 -11.34 14.58
C ILE A 202 10.07 -12.27 13.54
N LYS A 203 11.34 -12.64 13.73
CA LYS A 203 12.05 -13.53 12.82
C LYS A 203 11.40 -14.92 12.76
N GLY A 204 11.24 -15.44 11.54
CA GLY A 204 10.63 -16.74 11.27
C GLY A 204 9.10 -16.77 11.29
N LYS A 205 8.45 -15.65 11.64
CA LYS A 205 6.99 -15.57 11.75
C LYS A 205 6.31 -15.31 10.40
N SER A 206 5.03 -15.72 10.30
CA SER A 206 4.17 -15.38 9.17
C SER A 206 3.73 -13.91 9.27
N ILE A 207 3.95 -13.14 8.20
CA ILE A 207 3.79 -11.68 8.20
C ILE A 207 2.73 -11.24 7.20
N LEU A 208 1.81 -10.38 7.65
CA LEU A 208 0.87 -9.65 6.80
C LEU A 208 1.24 -8.16 6.73
N LEU A 209 1.60 -7.69 5.54
CA LEU A 209 1.81 -6.27 5.25
C LEU A 209 0.47 -5.60 4.97
N VAL A 210 0.20 -4.45 5.59
CA VAL A 210 -1.10 -3.74 5.45
C VAL A 210 -0.90 -2.35 4.86
N ASP A 211 -1.60 -2.08 3.75
CA ASP A 211 -1.62 -0.75 3.10
C ASP A 211 -3.07 -0.32 2.77
N ASP A 212 -3.26 0.91 2.37
CA ASP A 212 -4.58 1.41 1.96
C ASP A 212 -4.89 1.21 0.47
N LEU A 213 -3.87 1.24 -0.38
CA LEU A 213 -4.04 1.21 -1.83
C LEU A 213 -2.93 0.42 -2.54
N LEU A 214 -3.33 -0.58 -3.29
CA LEU A 214 -2.47 -1.21 -4.29
C LEU A 214 -2.56 -0.44 -5.61
N ALA A 215 -1.51 0.30 -5.95
CA ALA A 215 -1.35 0.96 -7.25
C ALA A 215 -0.29 0.23 -8.09
N SER A 216 0.97 0.58 -7.95
CA SER A 216 2.10 -0.14 -8.58
C SER A 216 2.68 -1.27 -7.72
N GLY A 217 2.29 -1.36 -6.45
CA GLY A 217 2.82 -2.31 -5.50
C GLY A 217 4.27 -2.05 -5.04
N THR A 218 4.93 -1.00 -5.52
CA THR A 218 6.34 -0.72 -5.23
C THR A 218 6.63 -0.60 -3.74
N THR A 219 5.73 0.02 -2.97
CA THR A 219 5.90 0.15 -1.51
C THR A 219 5.88 -1.21 -0.83
N LEU A 220 4.91 -2.05 -1.16
CA LEU A 220 4.79 -3.42 -0.62
C LEU A 220 5.98 -4.30 -1.02
N MET A 221 6.39 -4.23 -2.30
CA MET A 221 7.58 -4.95 -2.77
C MET A 221 8.85 -4.48 -2.07
N SER A 222 8.99 -3.17 -1.81
CA SER A 222 10.13 -2.65 -1.05
C SER A 222 10.16 -3.19 0.39
N ALA A 223 9.00 -3.28 1.05
CA ALA A 223 8.90 -3.87 2.39
C ALA A 223 9.21 -5.38 2.37
N ASN A 224 8.62 -6.13 1.43
CA ASN A 224 8.87 -7.55 1.25
C ASN A 224 10.37 -7.84 1.04
N ASN A 225 11.00 -7.11 0.13
CA ASN A 225 12.43 -7.27 -0.15
C ASN A 225 13.30 -6.93 1.06
N LEU A 226 12.99 -5.85 1.80
CA LEU A 226 13.71 -5.51 3.03
C LEU A 226 13.65 -6.63 4.07
N LEU A 227 12.48 -7.22 4.30
CA LEU A 227 12.30 -8.31 5.25
C LEU A 227 13.06 -9.57 4.83
N LYS A 228 13.07 -9.88 3.52
CA LYS A 228 13.82 -11.01 2.98
C LYS A 228 15.34 -10.79 2.99
N ASP A 229 15.79 -9.60 2.57
CA ASP A 229 17.22 -9.24 2.59
C ASP A 229 17.79 -9.33 4.03
N LEU A 230 16.99 -9.00 5.03
CA LEU A 230 17.32 -9.13 6.45
C LEU A 230 17.07 -10.54 7.03
N LYS A 231 16.60 -11.48 6.21
CA LYS A 231 16.27 -12.87 6.62
C LYS A 231 15.29 -12.92 7.80
N ILE A 232 14.30 -12.02 7.78
CA ILE A 232 13.27 -11.95 8.84
C ILE A 232 12.19 -13.00 8.58
N SER A 233 11.64 -13.08 7.37
CA SER A 233 10.64 -14.07 7.00
C SER A 233 10.60 -14.27 5.49
N ASP A 234 10.30 -15.50 5.08
CA ASP A 234 9.96 -15.86 3.69
C ASP A 234 8.45 -16.04 3.50
N ASN A 235 7.68 -16.14 4.62
CA ASN A 235 6.22 -16.24 4.61
C ASN A 235 5.59 -14.85 4.79
N ILE A 236 5.48 -14.12 3.68
CA ILE A 236 4.99 -12.75 3.68
C ILE A 236 3.87 -12.62 2.65
N GLU A 237 2.73 -12.11 3.10
CA GLU A 237 1.63 -11.70 2.23
C GLU A 237 1.27 -10.23 2.51
N ALA A 238 0.42 -9.66 1.68
CA ALA A 238 -0.02 -8.28 1.87
C ALA A 238 -1.54 -8.15 1.69
N ILE A 239 -2.11 -7.13 2.33
CA ILE A 239 -3.51 -6.76 2.16
C ILE A 239 -3.66 -5.25 1.99
N CYS A 240 -4.50 -4.85 1.03
CA CYS A 240 -4.87 -3.47 0.79
C CYS A 240 -6.38 -3.28 0.88
N LEU A 241 -6.81 -2.09 1.30
CA LEU A 241 -8.24 -1.76 1.30
C LEU A 241 -8.78 -1.69 -0.13
N LEU A 242 -8.04 -1.07 -1.05
CA LEU A 242 -8.35 -1.03 -2.47
C LEU A 242 -7.19 -1.57 -3.29
N GLY A 243 -7.49 -2.37 -4.32
CA GLY A 243 -6.47 -2.87 -5.23
C GLY A 243 -6.91 -2.99 -6.66
N LYS A 244 -5.97 -2.65 -7.55
CA LYS A 244 -5.89 -3.08 -8.94
C LYS A 244 -4.47 -2.85 -9.40
N LEU A 245 -3.85 -3.87 -9.94
CA LEU A 245 -2.65 -3.71 -10.75
C LEU A 245 -3.06 -3.19 -12.13
N GLY A 246 -2.35 -2.16 -12.60
CA GLY A 246 -2.53 -1.60 -13.92
C GLY A 246 -1.95 -2.50 -15.01
#